data_6255161d09a58c91e4b79492b823cdf3
#
_entry.id   6255161d09a58c91e4b79492b823cdf3
#
_cell.length_a   1.000
_cell.length_b   1.000
_cell.length_c   1.000
_cell.angle_alpha   90.00
_cell.angle_beta   90.00
_cell.angle_gamma   90.00
#
_symmetry.space_group_name_H-M   'P 1'
#
loop_
_entity.id
_entity.type
_entity.pdbx_description
1 polymer ?
#
loop_
_entity_poly.entity_id
_entity_poly.type
_entity_poly.pdbx_seq_one_letter_code
_entity_poly.pdbx_strand_id
1 'polypeptide(L)'
;METKICSSCHQDKPISDYYAQPGHKYGVMSLCKECFNRFCMERWKQRKIKYIRQLGGRCKSCGLELTDNNYCVFDFHHTNPEEKEYMWTKLRLFSDLRIQEELSKCILLCANCHRLAHHDQ
;
A
#
# COMPACT_ATOMS: atom_id res chain seq x y z
N MET A 1 -22.78 -23.03 17.16
CA MET A 1 -22.15 -21.95 16.36
C MET A 1 -21.32 -22.58 15.26
N GLU A 2 -21.55 -22.16 14.03
CA GLU A 2 -20.80 -22.68 12.90
C GLU A 2 -19.39 -22.12 12.90
N THR A 3 -18.43 -22.97 12.55
CA THR A 3 -17.02 -22.59 12.45
C THR A 3 -16.49 -23.03 11.08
N LYS A 4 -15.34 -22.51 10.74
CA LYS A 4 -14.67 -22.80 9.47
C LYS A 4 -13.16 -22.80 9.69
N ILE A 5 -12.45 -23.67 8.97
CA ILE A 5 -10.99 -23.71 9.02
C ILE A 5 -10.43 -22.72 8.01
N CYS A 6 -9.59 -21.79 8.48
CA CYS A 6 -8.90 -20.82 7.62
C CYS A 6 -7.90 -21.58 6.72
N SER A 7 -7.93 -21.30 5.41
CA SER A 7 -7.05 -21.96 4.46
C SER A 7 -5.58 -21.54 4.60
N SER A 8 -5.29 -20.47 5.33
CA SER A 8 -3.93 -19.97 5.55
C SER A 8 -3.35 -20.42 6.89
N CYS A 9 -3.99 -20.07 8.00
CA CYS A 9 -3.47 -20.41 9.33
C CYS A 9 -3.97 -21.76 9.84
N HIS A 10 -4.94 -22.37 9.16
CA HIS A 10 -5.51 -23.69 9.48
C HIS A 10 -6.16 -23.79 10.86
N GLN A 11 -6.53 -22.64 11.43
CA GLN A 11 -7.26 -22.61 12.69
C GLN A 11 -8.76 -22.66 12.44
N ASP A 12 -9.47 -23.32 13.33
CA ASP A 12 -10.92 -23.40 13.29
C ASP A 12 -11.48 -22.18 14.02
N LYS A 13 -12.17 -21.31 13.29
CA LYS A 13 -12.66 -20.03 13.81
C LYS A 13 -14.14 -19.84 13.51
N PRO A 14 -14.86 -19.08 14.36
CA PRO A 14 -16.27 -18.76 14.08
C PRO A 14 -16.42 -18.06 12.72
N ILE A 15 -17.55 -18.27 12.07
CA ILE A 15 -17.86 -17.64 10.78
C ILE A 15 -17.75 -16.12 10.85
N SER A 16 -18.05 -15.52 12.02
CA SER A 16 -17.91 -14.08 12.22
C SER A 16 -16.48 -13.56 12.09
N ASP A 17 -15.47 -14.43 12.13
CA ASP A 17 -14.07 -14.06 11.95
C ASP A 17 -13.64 -14.05 10.48
N TYR A 18 -14.59 -14.13 9.55
CA TYR A 18 -14.34 -14.11 8.11
C TYR A 18 -15.16 -12.98 7.47
N TYR A 19 -14.58 -12.33 6.46
CA TYR A 19 -15.31 -11.31 5.70
C TYR A 19 -16.34 -11.96 4.78
N ALA A 20 -17.46 -11.29 4.58
CA ALA A 20 -18.50 -11.77 3.68
C ALA A 20 -17.98 -11.89 2.25
N GLN A 21 -18.34 -12.99 1.59
CA GLN A 21 -18.06 -13.22 0.18
C GLN A 21 -19.17 -14.08 -0.41
N PRO A 22 -20.23 -13.48 -0.94
CA PRO A 22 -21.35 -14.22 -1.52
C PRO A 22 -20.88 -15.20 -2.59
N GLY A 23 -21.50 -16.38 -2.61
CA GLY A 23 -21.13 -17.44 -3.55
C GLY A 23 -20.09 -18.42 -3.03
N HIS A 24 -19.47 -18.13 -1.90
CA HIS A 24 -18.52 -19.04 -1.25
C HIS A 24 -19.18 -19.80 -0.12
N LYS A 25 -18.53 -20.88 0.37
CA LYS A 25 -19.02 -21.70 1.46
C LYS A 25 -19.34 -20.83 2.68
N TYR A 26 -20.53 -20.99 3.23
CA TYR A 26 -21.05 -20.16 4.34
C TYR A 26 -21.14 -18.67 4.02
N GLY A 27 -21.01 -18.29 2.73
CA GLY A 27 -21.08 -16.88 2.34
C GLY A 27 -19.90 -16.02 2.80
N VAL A 28 -18.77 -16.63 3.14
CA VAL A 28 -17.59 -15.94 3.64
C VAL A 28 -16.33 -16.39 2.91
N MET A 29 -15.25 -15.60 3.07
CA MET A 29 -13.97 -15.90 2.44
C MET A 29 -13.32 -17.15 3.02
N SER A 30 -12.40 -17.74 2.27
CA SER A 30 -11.61 -18.88 2.72
C SER A 30 -10.55 -18.52 3.76
N LEU A 31 -10.15 -17.23 3.83
CA LEU A 31 -9.18 -16.72 4.79
C LEU A 31 -9.90 -16.01 5.94
N CYS A 32 -9.44 -16.21 7.16
CA CYS A 32 -9.94 -15.43 8.29
C CYS A 32 -9.53 -13.95 8.13
N LYS A 33 -10.21 -13.06 8.86
CA LYS A 33 -9.95 -11.61 8.76
C LYS A 33 -8.49 -11.26 9.02
N GLU A 34 -7.88 -11.88 10.02
CA GLU A 34 -6.48 -11.63 10.36
C GLU A 34 -5.54 -11.99 9.22
N CYS A 35 -5.70 -13.18 8.63
CA CYS A 35 -4.86 -13.62 7.52
C CYS A 35 -5.10 -12.80 6.26
N PHE A 36 -6.35 -12.45 5.98
CA PHE A 36 -6.69 -11.61 4.83
C PHE A 36 -6.10 -10.21 4.95
N ASN A 37 -6.21 -9.61 6.14
CA ASN A 37 -5.65 -8.27 6.36
C ASN A 37 -4.13 -8.28 6.22
N ARG A 38 -3.46 -9.31 6.73
CA ARG A 38 -2.01 -9.48 6.57
C ARG A 38 -1.62 -9.62 5.10
N PHE A 39 -2.38 -10.40 4.36
CA PHE A 39 -2.18 -10.57 2.92
C PHE A 39 -2.29 -9.25 2.17
N CYS A 40 -3.33 -8.46 2.46
CA CYS A 40 -3.52 -7.16 1.82
C CYS A 40 -2.40 -6.18 2.15
N MET A 41 -1.97 -6.12 3.41
CA MET A 41 -0.89 -5.23 3.84
C MET A 41 0.42 -5.58 3.15
N GLU A 42 0.74 -6.88 3.03
CA GLU A 42 1.94 -7.32 2.33
C GLU A 42 1.89 -6.98 0.85
N ARG A 43 0.73 -7.16 0.22
CA ARG A 43 0.52 -6.81 -1.19
C ARG A 43 0.71 -5.31 -1.43
N TRP A 44 0.15 -4.46 -0.55
CA TRP A 44 0.32 -3.02 -0.67
C TRP A 44 1.76 -2.58 -0.42
N LYS A 45 2.43 -3.23 0.52
CA LYS A 45 3.86 -2.99 0.78
C LYS A 45 4.70 -3.26 -0.47
N GLN A 46 4.52 -4.44 -1.07
CA GLN A 46 5.28 -4.81 -2.27
C GLN A 46 4.96 -3.89 -3.44
N ARG A 47 3.72 -3.46 -3.56
CA ARG A 47 3.30 -2.52 -4.60
C ARG A 47 3.98 -1.16 -4.42
N LYS A 48 4.04 -0.66 -3.20
CA LYS A 48 4.72 0.60 -2.89
C LYS A 48 6.22 0.50 -3.20
N ILE A 49 6.85 -0.59 -2.78
CA ILE A 49 8.28 -0.84 -3.03
C ILE A 49 8.56 -0.83 -4.54
N LYS A 50 7.71 -1.48 -5.32
CA LYS A 50 7.82 -1.51 -6.78
C LYS A 50 7.88 -0.09 -7.36
N TYR A 51 6.98 0.79 -6.94
CA TYR A 51 6.91 2.15 -7.45
C TYR A 51 8.02 3.04 -6.90
N ILE A 52 8.47 2.80 -5.67
CA ILE A 52 9.65 3.48 -5.13
C ILE A 52 10.87 3.18 -6.00
N ARG A 53 11.06 1.90 -6.36
CA ARG A 53 12.16 1.49 -7.22
C ARG A 53 12.05 2.09 -8.62
N GLN A 54 10.83 2.19 -9.14
CA GLN A 54 10.59 2.79 -10.44
C GLN A 54 11.04 4.26 -10.50
N LEU A 55 10.91 4.98 -9.39
CA LEU A 55 11.34 6.37 -9.27
C LEU A 55 12.80 6.53 -8.81
N GLY A 56 13.57 5.44 -8.85
CA GLY A 56 15.01 5.49 -8.57
C GLY A 56 15.45 4.86 -7.26
N GLY A 57 14.52 4.50 -6.38
CA GLY A 57 14.85 3.81 -5.13
C GLY A 57 15.54 4.65 -4.07
N ARG A 58 15.53 5.98 -4.23
CA ARG A 58 16.17 6.89 -3.26
C ARG A 58 15.47 8.25 -3.26
N CYS A 59 15.54 8.95 -2.13
CA CYS A 59 15.06 10.32 -2.04
C CYS A 59 15.83 11.20 -3.02
N LYS A 60 15.12 11.92 -3.86
CA LYS A 60 15.76 12.78 -4.87
C LYS A 60 16.50 13.94 -4.23
N SER A 61 16.10 14.40 -3.05
CA SER A 61 16.68 15.53 -2.37
C SER A 61 17.89 15.16 -1.50
N CYS A 62 17.73 14.20 -0.58
CA CYS A 62 18.80 13.87 0.37
C CYS A 62 19.54 12.56 0.06
N GLY A 63 19.06 11.78 -0.91
CA GLY A 63 19.71 10.53 -1.31
C GLY A 63 19.45 9.33 -0.40
N LEU A 64 18.55 9.44 0.56
CA LEU A 64 18.20 8.30 1.41
C LEU A 64 17.77 7.11 0.55
N GLU A 65 18.43 5.98 0.71
CA GLU A 65 18.16 4.80 -0.11
C GLU A 65 17.09 3.90 0.51
N LEU A 66 16.31 3.26 -0.37
CA LEU A 66 15.34 2.26 0.05
C LEU A 66 16.06 1.04 0.65
N THR A 67 15.60 0.61 1.82
CA THR A 67 16.04 -0.64 2.47
C THR A 67 14.84 -1.50 2.77
N ASP A 68 15.05 -2.68 3.31
CA ASP A 68 13.96 -3.59 3.66
C ASP A 68 13.04 -3.04 4.75
N ASN A 69 13.50 -2.04 5.51
CA ASN A 69 12.81 -1.56 6.70
C ASN A 69 12.29 -0.13 6.60
N ASN A 70 12.58 0.60 5.51
CA ASN A 70 12.25 2.03 5.44
C ASN A 70 11.30 2.42 4.32
N TYR A 71 10.63 1.48 3.66
CA TYR A 71 9.72 1.82 2.56
C TYR A 71 8.64 2.83 3.00
N CYS A 72 8.26 2.81 4.28
CA CYS A 72 7.19 3.66 4.81
C CYS A 72 7.56 5.14 4.90
N VAL A 73 8.85 5.49 4.82
CA VAL A 73 9.28 6.90 4.91
C VAL A 73 9.36 7.59 3.56
N PHE A 74 9.03 6.90 2.47
CA PHE A 74 9.04 7.48 1.13
C PHE A 74 7.67 7.94 0.71
N ASP A 75 7.61 9.11 0.09
CA ASP A 75 6.38 9.70 -0.43
C ASP A 75 6.56 10.07 -1.90
N PHE A 76 5.45 10.10 -2.63
CA PHE A 76 5.41 10.51 -4.03
C PHE A 76 4.95 11.96 -4.09
N HIS A 77 5.86 12.87 -4.44
CA HIS A 77 5.61 14.31 -4.43
C HIS A 77 5.40 14.84 -5.84
N HIS A 78 4.25 15.47 -6.10
CA HIS A 78 4.01 16.13 -7.39
C HIS A 78 4.93 17.32 -7.56
N THR A 79 5.54 17.44 -8.74
CA THR A 79 6.42 18.56 -9.04
C THR A 79 5.66 19.86 -9.30
N ASN A 80 4.40 19.76 -9.71
CA ASN A 80 3.52 20.91 -9.90
C ASN A 80 2.64 21.10 -8.65
N PRO A 81 2.82 22.20 -7.89
CA PRO A 81 2.05 22.42 -6.67
C PRO A 81 0.55 22.60 -6.90
N GLU A 82 0.12 22.88 -8.13
CA GLU A 82 -1.30 23.01 -8.46
C GLU A 82 -1.98 21.66 -8.63
N GLU A 83 -1.21 20.58 -8.82
CA GLU A 83 -1.78 19.26 -8.95
C GLU A 83 -2.00 18.62 -7.60
N LYS A 84 -3.10 17.86 -7.49
CA LYS A 84 -3.46 17.19 -6.26
C LYS A 84 -2.51 16.03 -5.96
N GLU A 85 -1.95 16.02 -4.76
CA GLU A 85 -1.20 14.88 -4.28
C GLU A 85 -2.13 13.84 -3.66
N TYR A 86 -1.77 12.58 -3.87
CA TYR A 86 -2.47 11.46 -3.27
C TYR A 86 -1.53 10.78 -2.28
N MET A 87 -2.01 10.57 -1.05
CA MET A 87 -1.31 9.73 -0.09
C MET A 87 -1.35 8.28 -0.57
N TRP A 88 -0.36 7.49 -0.18
CA TRP A 88 -0.30 6.09 -0.59
C TRP A 88 -1.56 5.31 -0.21
N THR A 89 -2.17 5.61 0.92
CA THR A 89 -3.40 4.94 1.35
C THR A 89 -4.53 5.05 0.35
N LYS A 90 -4.52 6.09 -0.48
CA LYS A 90 -5.50 6.27 -1.55
C LYS A 90 -4.94 5.81 -2.90
N LEU A 91 -3.70 6.18 -3.19
CA LEU A 91 -3.04 5.85 -4.46
C LEU A 91 -2.98 4.33 -4.69
N ARG A 92 -2.75 3.55 -3.64
CA ARG A 92 -2.66 2.08 -3.72
C ARG A 92 -3.93 1.42 -4.26
N LEU A 93 -5.07 2.12 -4.22
CA LEU A 93 -6.35 1.62 -4.69
C LEU A 93 -6.57 1.87 -6.19
N PHE A 94 -5.72 2.66 -6.82
CA PHE A 94 -5.82 2.95 -8.25
C PHE A 94 -5.29 1.78 -9.07
N SER A 95 -5.71 1.71 -10.34
CA SER A 95 -5.14 0.74 -11.29
C SER A 95 -3.66 1.04 -11.51
N ASP A 96 -2.89 0.04 -11.94
CA ASP A 96 -1.48 0.24 -12.26
C ASP A 96 -1.27 1.32 -13.30
N LEU A 97 -2.11 1.35 -14.33
CA LEU A 97 -2.02 2.36 -15.37
C LEU A 97 -2.18 3.77 -14.81
N ARG A 98 -3.17 3.96 -13.93
CA ARG A 98 -3.42 5.25 -13.32
C ARG A 98 -2.32 5.64 -12.34
N ILE A 99 -1.77 4.69 -11.58
CA ILE A 99 -0.63 4.95 -10.70
C ILE A 99 0.57 5.40 -11.53
N GLN A 100 0.87 4.71 -12.62
CA GLN A 100 1.96 5.09 -13.53
C GLN A 100 1.79 6.51 -14.05
N GLU A 101 0.57 6.85 -14.44
CA GLU A 101 0.25 8.19 -14.92
C GLU A 101 0.49 9.25 -13.85
N GLU A 102 0.04 9.01 -12.62
CA GLU A 102 0.28 9.93 -11.51
C GLU A 102 1.76 10.04 -11.17
N LEU A 103 2.49 8.92 -11.14
CA LEU A 103 3.90 8.91 -10.79
C LEU A 103 4.78 9.59 -11.84
N SER A 104 4.32 9.67 -13.10
CA SER A 104 5.06 10.40 -14.14
C SER A 104 5.19 11.89 -13.82
N LYS A 105 4.33 12.40 -12.92
CA LYS A 105 4.31 13.81 -12.49
C LYS A 105 4.97 13.98 -11.13
N CYS A 106 5.54 12.93 -10.56
CA CYS A 106 6.06 12.93 -9.19
C CYS A 106 7.55 12.67 -9.14
N ILE A 107 8.15 13.09 -8.04
CA ILE A 107 9.49 12.69 -7.63
C ILE A 107 9.39 11.95 -6.31
N LEU A 108 10.40 11.14 -6.03
CA LEU A 108 10.44 10.38 -4.77
C LEU A 108 11.17 11.21 -3.72
N LEU A 109 10.50 11.47 -2.60
CA LEU A 109 11.08 12.18 -1.46
C LEU A 109 10.85 11.37 -0.19
N CYS A 110 11.82 11.42 0.73
CA CYS A 110 11.56 10.90 2.07
C CYS A 110 10.62 11.87 2.81
N ALA A 111 10.04 11.41 3.92
CA ALA A 111 9.06 12.21 4.66
C ALA A 111 9.61 13.57 5.10
N ASN A 112 10.88 13.62 5.50
CA ASN A 112 11.51 14.87 5.89
C ASN A 112 11.65 15.86 4.73
N CYS A 113 12.16 15.38 3.60
CA CYS A 113 12.33 16.24 2.42
C CYS A 113 11.00 16.64 1.82
N HIS A 114 10.00 15.76 1.88
CA HIS A 114 8.64 16.06 1.43
C HIS A 114 8.03 17.19 2.25
N ARG A 115 8.19 17.12 3.57
CA ARG A 115 7.70 18.17 4.47
C ARG A 115 8.42 19.50 4.23
N LEU A 116 9.73 19.45 4.02
CA LEU A 116 10.50 20.65 3.71
C LEU A 116 10.06 21.28 2.39
N ALA A 117 9.78 20.47 1.38
CA ALA A 117 9.29 20.95 0.08
C ALA A 117 7.97 21.71 0.22
N HIS A 118 7.07 21.24 1.05
CA HIS A 118 5.80 21.92 1.32
C HIS A 118 5.99 23.16 2.18
N HIS A 119 6.94 23.13 3.11
CA HIS A 119 7.20 24.27 3.99
C HIS A 119 7.72 25.47 3.20
N ASP A 120 8.49 25.23 2.15
CA ASP A 120 9.12 26.27 1.33
C ASP A 120 8.18 26.85 0.25
N GLN A 121 6.93 26.40 0.21
CA GLN A 121 5.93 26.90 -0.74
C GLN A 121 5.06 28.03 -0.16
#